data_93987ccbee7bb6d79a2d07566c76c8ec
#
_entry.id   93987ccbee7bb6d79a2d07566c76c8ec
#
_cell.length_a   1.000
_cell.length_b   1.000
_cell.length_c   1.000
_cell.angle_alpha   90.00
_cell.angle_beta   90.00
_cell.angle_gamma   90.00
#
_symmetry.space_group_name_H-M   'P 1'
#
loop_
_entity.id
_entity.type
_entity.pdbx_description
1 polymer ?
#
loop_
_entity_poly.entity_id
_entity_poly.type
_entity_poly.pdbx_seq_one_letter_code
_entity_poly.pdbx_strand_id
1 'polypeptide(L)'
;MAGGTFDINQEKIRPGSYINYKSRKKKTSSTSTRGKVVIPLVGYDWGPSGEFIKLTSDSPDAEYAKFGRSVLSGEEETLPILLAFENASEVYVYIISGGKKAKKTQGTLTIEAKYPGTRGNDITVISTANLDGGFDVMIYLDGELMETFSGCSTIAELVDEGSEYVTFSGEGDLTAFAGAALDGGENSNTINQDFTTFLDKVEKVKCNTVLIPVTDSALVNAAASKVKYLRNNVGKTVQFVFPNFAGDHIGIINVTNAFVFDGIELTDAQAAAWVAGVTAGADKTTSNTYRVVNHASSVLREKSNEEAEAAILAGEFFFSTSDDTGEVIVEYDINSLVHPSKDQDKSYRKNRVIRTFDSFADDLKATIKPAEYDNEPNGWDKMDQLGRLLLKRYSNVDGGDGAIKNVDADNDFAVDRTLSSDDNTYFNVALQPVDSSEKQYYSISTQ
;
A
#
# COMPACT_ATOMS: atom_id res chain seq x y z
N MET A 1 -12.97 -17.03 46.47
CA MET A 1 -11.74 -17.21 45.68
C MET A 1 -11.14 -15.85 45.37
N ALA A 2 -9.82 -15.69 45.52
CA ALA A 2 -9.16 -14.47 45.07
C ALA A 2 -9.01 -14.52 43.54
N GLY A 3 -9.12 -13.39 42.87
CA GLY A 3 -9.01 -13.26 41.44
C GLY A 3 -8.57 -11.84 41.04
N GLY A 4 -8.52 -11.56 39.76
CA GLY A 4 -8.14 -10.27 39.19
C GLY A 4 -7.00 -10.39 38.19
N THR A 5 -6.35 -9.27 37.88
CA THR A 5 -5.17 -9.23 36.98
C THR A 5 -3.86 -9.47 37.74
N PHE A 6 -2.81 -9.81 37.02
CA PHE A 6 -1.47 -9.98 37.61
C PHE A 6 -0.39 -9.26 36.80
N ASP A 7 0.65 -8.83 37.51
CA ASP A 7 1.92 -8.42 36.90
C ASP A 7 2.89 -9.60 37.00
N ILE A 8 3.59 -9.94 35.91
CA ILE A 8 4.50 -11.08 35.84
C ILE A 8 5.71 -10.93 36.79
N ASN A 9 6.00 -9.68 37.19
CA ASN A 9 7.12 -9.35 38.10
C ASN A 9 6.67 -9.28 39.57
N GLN A 10 5.39 -9.55 39.88
CA GLN A 10 4.85 -9.51 41.25
C GLN A 10 4.16 -10.82 41.61
N GLU A 11 4.66 -11.48 42.65
CA GLU A 11 4.03 -12.67 43.20
C GLU A 11 2.78 -12.30 43.98
N LYS A 12 1.66 -13.03 43.73
CA LYS A 12 0.41 -12.85 44.48
C LYS A 12 0.40 -13.69 45.76
N ILE A 13 0.13 -13.05 46.89
CA ILE A 13 0.18 -13.71 48.21
C ILE A 13 -1.02 -14.64 48.43
N ARG A 14 -2.19 -14.34 47.84
CA ARG A 14 -3.40 -15.15 48.05
C ARG A 14 -3.55 -16.22 46.97
N PRO A 15 -3.80 -17.50 47.32
CA PRO A 15 -4.17 -18.49 46.32
C PRO A 15 -5.43 -18.11 45.55
N GLY A 16 -5.38 -18.18 44.20
CA GLY A 16 -6.51 -17.80 43.34
C GLY A 16 -6.17 -17.89 41.86
N SER A 17 -7.18 -17.67 41.00
CA SER A 17 -7.01 -17.60 39.58
C SER A 17 -6.85 -16.14 39.13
N TYR A 18 -5.72 -15.80 38.56
CA TYR A 18 -5.42 -14.46 38.08
C TYR A 18 -5.31 -14.47 36.54
N ILE A 19 -6.12 -13.64 35.87
CA ILE A 19 -6.28 -13.70 34.42
C ILE A 19 -6.04 -12.32 33.83
N ASN A 20 -5.04 -12.22 32.96
CA ASN A 20 -4.82 -11.03 32.14
C ASN A 20 -5.42 -11.24 30.74
N TYR A 21 -6.41 -10.41 30.39
CA TYR A 21 -6.89 -10.32 29.03
C TYR A 21 -5.93 -9.42 28.24
N LYS A 22 -5.14 -10.01 27.38
CA LYS A 22 -4.33 -9.27 26.40
C LYS A 22 -4.97 -9.47 25.04
N SER A 23 -5.37 -8.38 24.40
CA SER A 23 -5.64 -8.42 22.98
C SER A 23 -4.34 -8.81 22.30
N ARG A 24 -4.24 -10.05 21.82
CA ARG A 24 -3.22 -10.41 20.84
C ARG A 24 -3.66 -9.69 19.57
N LYS A 25 -2.99 -8.58 19.23
CA LYS A 25 -2.88 -8.22 17.81
C LYS A 25 -2.52 -9.53 17.11
N LYS A 26 -3.36 -10.00 16.18
CA LYS A 26 -2.99 -11.11 15.33
C LYS A 26 -1.65 -10.70 14.71
N LYS A 27 -0.54 -11.22 15.23
CA LYS A 27 0.61 -11.42 14.40
C LYS A 27 0.11 -12.38 13.34
N THR A 28 -0.26 -11.88 12.19
CA THR A 28 -0.20 -12.65 10.99
C THR A 28 1.27 -13.03 10.88
N SER A 29 1.59 -14.22 11.36
CA SER A 29 2.88 -14.84 11.10
C SER A 29 2.86 -15.33 9.66
N SER A 30 2.57 -14.43 8.71
CA SER A 30 2.92 -14.69 7.34
C SER A 30 4.41 -14.44 7.26
N THR A 31 5.15 -15.45 6.96
CA THR A 31 6.53 -15.37 6.49
C THR A 31 6.63 -14.64 5.15
N SER A 32 5.50 -14.25 4.55
CA SER A 32 5.45 -13.43 3.35
C SER A 32 5.66 -11.96 3.74
N THR A 33 6.58 -11.31 3.07
CA THR A 33 6.84 -9.86 3.16
C THR A 33 5.75 -9.05 2.43
N ARG A 34 4.51 -9.57 2.32
CA ARG A 34 3.38 -8.92 1.66
C ARG A 34 2.76 -7.82 2.54
N GLY A 35 1.88 -7.03 1.94
CA GLY A 35 1.22 -5.91 2.61
C GLY A 35 1.78 -4.54 2.22
N LYS A 36 2.52 -4.44 1.11
CA LYS A 36 3.17 -3.21 0.65
C LYS A 36 2.44 -2.61 -0.53
N VAL A 37 1.94 -1.39 -0.35
CA VAL A 37 1.19 -0.64 -1.36
C VAL A 37 1.96 0.61 -1.75
N VAL A 38 1.93 0.98 -3.02
CA VAL A 38 2.41 2.28 -3.50
C VAL A 38 1.21 3.12 -3.92
N ILE A 39 1.14 4.35 -3.42
CA ILE A 39 0.06 5.30 -3.69
C ILE A 39 0.64 6.62 -4.19
N PRO A 40 0.35 7.04 -5.42
CA PRO A 40 0.56 8.42 -5.83
C PRO A 40 -0.58 9.29 -5.30
N LEU A 41 -0.27 10.39 -4.60
CA LEU A 41 -1.24 11.43 -4.30
C LEU A 41 -1.28 12.42 -5.46
N VAL A 42 -2.46 12.63 -5.99
CA VAL A 42 -2.74 13.53 -7.12
C VAL A 42 -3.67 14.64 -6.63
N GLY A 43 -3.33 15.89 -6.90
CA GLY A 43 -4.13 17.05 -6.49
C GLY A 43 -3.89 17.50 -5.05
N TYR A 44 -2.93 16.90 -4.35
CA TYR A 44 -2.45 17.31 -3.04
C TYR A 44 -0.94 17.48 -3.08
N ASP A 45 -0.46 18.73 -3.08
CA ASP A 45 0.93 19.05 -3.35
C ASP A 45 1.79 19.24 -2.09
N TRP A 46 1.19 19.19 -0.89
CA TRP A 46 1.93 19.31 0.36
C TRP A 46 2.76 18.07 0.63
N GLY A 47 4.07 18.26 0.70
CA GLY A 47 5.06 17.24 1.04
C GLY A 47 6.24 17.20 0.05
N PRO A 48 7.26 16.39 0.37
CA PRO A 48 8.45 16.29 -0.48
C PRO A 48 8.09 15.64 -1.82
N SER A 49 8.47 16.30 -2.91
CA SER A 49 8.29 15.79 -4.26
C SER A 49 9.45 14.88 -4.67
N GLY A 50 9.16 13.91 -5.53
CA GLY A 50 10.21 13.12 -6.16
C GLY A 50 10.78 11.98 -5.32
N GLU A 51 10.26 11.69 -4.15
CA GLU A 51 10.65 10.55 -3.30
C GLU A 51 9.43 9.82 -2.73
N PHE A 52 9.65 8.59 -2.26
CA PHE A 52 8.61 7.83 -1.57
C PHE A 52 8.68 8.07 -0.07
N ILE A 53 7.57 8.46 0.52
CA ILE A 53 7.38 8.54 1.96
C ILE A 53 6.85 7.17 2.41
N LYS A 54 7.62 6.51 3.27
CA LYS A 54 7.20 5.21 3.82
C LYS A 54 6.40 5.42 5.09
N LEU A 55 5.18 4.88 5.11
CA LEU A 55 4.30 4.82 6.28
C LEU A 55 4.07 3.35 6.67
N THR A 56 3.85 3.11 7.96
CA THR A 56 3.54 1.79 8.50
C THR A 56 2.24 1.81 9.29
N SER A 57 1.51 0.70 9.30
CA SER A 57 0.25 0.58 10.05
C SER A 57 0.41 0.74 11.56
N ASP A 58 1.61 0.54 12.10
CA ASP A 58 1.89 0.72 13.54
C ASP A 58 2.12 2.20 13.91
N SER A 59 2.50 3.04 12.96
CA SER A 59 2.77 4.47 13.13
C SER A 59 2.40 5.24 11.85
N PRO A 60 1.13 5.32 11.48
CA PRO A 60 0.71 5.90 10.19
C PRO A 60 0.99 7.41 10.11
N ASP A 61 0.93 8.13 11.23
CA ASP A 61 1.19 9.57 11.32
C ASP A 61 2.64 9.93 11.72
N ALA A 62 3.59 8.98 11.63
CA ALA A 62 4.99 9.26 11.96
C ALA A 62 5.61 10.40 11.14
N GLU A 63 5.07 10.66 9.95
CA GLU A 63 5.52 11.69 9.02
C GLU A 63 4.50 12.84 8.89
N TYR A 64 3.81 13.18 10.00
CA TYR A 64 2.73 14.18 9.99
C TYR A 64 3.11 15.49 9.28
N ALA A 65 4.29 16.05 9.56
CA ALA A 65 4.74 17.30 8.94
C ALA A 65 4.83 17.22 7.41
N LYS A 66 5.16 16.05 6.86
CA LYS A 66 5.23 15.82 5.40
C LYS A 66 3.85 15.75 4.74
N PHE A 67 2.79 15.53 5.50
CA PHE A 67 1.41 15.55 5.01
C PHE A 67 0.62 16.77 5.49
N GLY A 68 1.12 17.49 6.51
CA GLY A 68 0.45 18.63 7.11
C GLY A 68 -0.89 18.27 7.78
N ARG A 69 -1.24 16.99 7.87
CA ARG A 69 -2.45 16.43 8.50
C ARG A 69 -2.26 14.98 8.84
N SER A 70 -3.14 14.43 9.68
CA SER A 70 -3.21 12.99 9.91
C SER A 70 -3.65 12.28 8.62
N VAL A 71 -2.93 11.22 8.23
CA VAL A 71 -3.32 10.38 7.10
C VAL A 71 -4.50 9.48 7.42
N LEU A 72 -4.94 9.45 8.69
CA LEU A 72 -6.13 8.72 9.17
C LEU A 72 -7.33 9.63 9.38
N SER A 73 -7.25 10.92 9.06
CA SER A 73 -8.33 11.89 9.31
C SER A 73 -9.59 11.66 8.46
N GLY A 74 -9.48 10.89 7.37
CA GLY A 74 -10.58 10.72 6.42
C GLY A 74 -10.77 11.90 5.45
N GLU A 75 -9.87 12.88 5.48
CA GLU A 75 -9.87 13.98 4.52
C GLU A 75 -9.65 13.48 3.10
N GLU A 76 -10.34 14.06 2.13
CA GLU A 76 -10.41 13.59 0.74
C GLU A 76 -9.03 13.34 0.13
N GLU A 77 -8.08 14.21 0.39
CA GLU A 77 -6.75 14.19 -0.21
C GLU A 77 -5.87 13.05 0.31
N THR A 78 -6.04 12.66 1.57
CA THR A 78 -5.28 11.56 2.20
C THR A 78 -6.08 10.26 2.34
N LEU A 79 -7.37 10.29 2.02
CA LEU A 79 -8.28 9.15 2.09
C LEU A 79 -7.76 7.88 1.40
N PRO A 80 -7.07 7.93 0.23
CA PRO A 80 -6.49 6.73 -0.37
C PRO A 80 -5.47 6.01 0.53
N ILE A 81 -4.76 6.74 1.40
CA ILE A 81 -3.79 6.17 2.35
C ILE A 81 -4.54 5.41 3.45
N LEU A 82 -5.58 6.04 4.04
CA LEU A 82 -6.44 5.41 5.04
C LEU A 82 -7.06 4.12 4.49
N LEU A 83 -7.67 4.17 3.31
CA LEU A 83 -8.31 3.03 2.67
C LEU A 83 -7.34 1.87 2.40
N ALA A 84 -6.10 2.17 2.04
CA ALA A 84 -5.08 1.14 1.88
C ALA A 84 -4.67 0.53 3.23
N PHE A 85 -4.56 1.33 4.30
CA PHE A 85 -4.20 0.84 5.63
C PHE A 85 -5.25 -0.04 6.29
N GLU A 86 -6.49 -0.06 5.82
CA GLU A 86 -7.48 -1.04 6.26
C GLU A 86 -6.95 -2.49 6.15
N ASN A 87 -6.03 -2.74 5.23
CA ASN A 87 -5.51 -4.08 4.97
C ASN A 87 -4.00 -4.15 4.73
N ALA A 88 -3.33 -3.05 4.42
CA ALA A 88 -1.89 -3.00 4.17
C ALA A 88 -1.09 -2.82 5.48
N SER A 89 0.15 -3.29 5.50
CA SER A 89 1.10 -3.09 6.59
C SER A 89 2.06 -1.92 6.34
N GLU A 90 2.36 -1.66 5.08
CA GLU A 90 3.24 -0.56 4.66
C GLU A 90 2.62 0.14 3.44
N VAL A 91 2.62 1.47 3.47
CA VAL A 91 2.20 2.31 2.34
C VAL A 91 3.36 3.23 1.95
N TYR A 92 3.73 3.21 0.69
CA TYR A 92 4.73 4.09 0.10
C TYR A 92 4.00 5.17 -0.69
N VAL A 93 3.96 6.38 -0.15
CA VAL A 93 3.27 7.51 -0.76
C VAL A 93 4.23 8.30 -1.63
N TYR A 94 3.79 8.66 -2.82
CA TYR A 94 4.51 9.55 -3.73
C TYR A 94 3.65 10.76 -4.03
N ILE A 95 4.11 11.95 -3.63
CA ILE A 95 3.39 13.19 -3.88
C ILE A 95 3.73 13.70 -5.28
N ILE A 96 2.72 13.79 -6.12
CA ILE A 96 2.82 14.38 -7.46
C ILE A 96 2.54 15.85 -7.30
N SER A 97 3.61 16.64 -7.29
CA SER A 97 3.60 18.05 -6.93
C SER A 97 4.14 18.92 -8.06
N GLY A 98 3.53 20.06 -8.27
CA GLY A 98 3.93 21.08 -9.24
C GLY A 98 3.30 22.43 -8.91
N GLY A 99 2.67 22.55 -7.73
CA GLY A 99 1.97 23.71 -7.27
C GLY A 99 2.87 24.85 -6.79
N LYS A 100 2.26 25.87 -6.21
CA LYS A 100 2.95 27.04 -5.65
C LYS A 100 2.99 26.99 -4.13
N LYS A 101 4.06 27.50 -3.54
CA LYS A 101 4.21 27.65 -2.11
C LYS A 101 3.48 28.89 -1.61
N ALA A 102 2.80 28.76 -0.47
CA ALA A 102 2.28 29.91 0.26
C ALA A 102 3.44 30.71 0.89
N LYS A 103 3.30 32.04 0.97
CA LYS A 103 4.33 32.88 1.57
C LYS A 103 3.74 34.14 2.20
N LYS A 104 4.51 34.72 3.13
CA LYS A 104 4.21 36.03 3.76
C LYS A 104 5.49 36.78 4.08
N THR A 105 5.49 38.07 3.90
CA THR A 105 6.61 38.91 4.29
C THR A 105 6.18 39.86 5.42
N GLN A 106 6.99 39.88 6.49
CA GLN A 106 6.83 40.75 7.67
C GLN A 106 8.11 41.55 7.86
N GLY A 107 8.06 42.85 7.47
CA GLY A 107 9.27 43.68 7.41
C GLY A 107 10.31 43.12 6.45
N THR A 108 11.48 42.72 6.98
CA THR A 108 12.55 42.07 6.21
C THR A 108 12.51 40.54 6.27
N LEU A 109 11.67 39.95 7.13
CA LEU A 109 11.48 38.49 7.23
C LEU A 109 10.50 38.02 6.15
N THR A 110 10.93 37.07 5.33
CA THR A 110 10.05 36.31 4.43
C THR A 110 9.87 34.93 4.98
N ILE A 111 8.62 34.51 5.10
CA ILE A 111 8.19 33.18 5.55
C ILE A 111 7.55 32.49 4.37
N GLU A 112 8.07 31.35 3.95
CA GLU A 112 7.56 30.56 2.84
C GLU A 112 7.21 29.15 3.32
N ALA A 113 6.06 28.61 2.90
CA ALA A 113 5.68 27.24 3.22
C ALA A 113 6.78 26.24 2.79
N LYS A 114 7.01 25.20 3.60
CA LYS A 114 8.03 24.16 3.30
C LYS A 114 7.77 23.49 1.96
N TYR A 115 6.50 23.17 1.71
CA TYR A 115 6.04 22.48 0.51
C TYR A 115 5.01 23.32 -0.26
N PRO A 116 4.81 23.08 -1.57
CA PRO A 116 3.76 23.74 -2.33
C PRO A 116 2.37 23.22 -1.94
N GLY A 117 1.35 23.86 -2.49
CA GLY A 117 -0.05 23.49 -2.32
C GLY A 117 -0.85 24.41 -1.41
N THR A 118 -2.15 24.25 -1.47
CA THR A 118 -3.12 25.05 -0.69
C THR A 118 -2.95 24.90 0.80
N ARG A 119 -2.41 23.74 1.27
CA ARG A 119 -2.18 23.47 2.68
C ARG A 119 -1.26 24.50 3.36
N GLY A 120 -0.35 25.10 2.61
CA GLY A 120 0.50 26.17 3.10
C GLY A 120 -0.25 27.43 3.53
N ASN A 121 -1.47 27.65 3.01
CA ASN A 121 -2.29 28.80 3.38
C ASN A 121 -2.90 28.70 4.79
N ASP A 122 -2.92 27.50 5.37
CA ASP A 122 -3.45 27.23 6.72
C ASP A 122 -2.39 27.52 7.80
N ILE A 123 -1.17 27.89 7.39
CA ILE A 123 -0.08 28.23 8.30
C ILE A 123 -0.16 29.68 8.74
N THR A 124 -0.05 29.90 10.04
CA THR A 124 0.10 31.24 10.64
C THR A 124 1.33 31.25 11.53
N VAL A 125 2.17 32.28 11.38
CA VAL A 125 3.35 32.48 12.21
C VAL A 125 3.17 33.72 13.08
N ILE A 126 3.55 33.62 14.35
CA ILE A 126 3.49 34.69 15.35
C ILE A 126 4.88 34.91 15.92
N SER A 127 5.26 36.17 16.16
CA SER A 127 6.50 36.53 16.84
C SER A 127 6.18 37.41 18.05
N THR A 128 6.57 36.98 19.23
CA THR A 128 6.37 37.72 20.50
C THR A 128 7.69 37.97 21.20
N ALA A 129 7.81 39.11 21.89
CA ALA A 129 9.01 39.40 22.67
C ALA A 129 9.17 38.35 23.79
N ASN A 130 10.38 37.79 23.93
CA ASN A 130 10.74 36.90 25.03
C ASN A 130 11.23 37.71 26.26
N LEU A 131 10.89 37.28 27.48
CA LEU A 131 11.26 37.93 28.72
C LEU A 131 12.76 37.89 28.99
N ASP A 132 13.44 36.89 28.52
CA ASP A 132 14.89 36.67 28.68
C ASP A 132 15.69 37.32 27.54
N GLY A 133 15.02 38.00 26.60
CA GLY A 133 15.60 38.67 25.45
C GLY A 133 15.29 37.96 24.11
N GLY A 134 15.32 38.69 23.00
CA GLY A 134 14.93 38.18 21.67
C GLY A 134 13.45 37.98 21.52
N PHE A 135 13.05 37.08 20.63
CA PHE A 135 11.67 36.82 20.27
C PHE A 135 11.41 35.30 20.26
N ASP A 136 10.20 34.91 20.65
CA ASP A 136 9.67 33.58 20.45
C ASP A 136 8.85 33.58 19.15
N VAL A 137 9.25 32.73 18.20
CA VAL A 137 8.56 32.55 16.93
C VAL A 137 7.78 31.24 16.96
N MET A 138 6.47 31.32 16.81
CA MET A 138 5.54 30.19 16.91
C MET A 138 4.88 29.94 15.57
N ILE A 139 4.87 28.69 15.14
CA ILE A 139 4.22 28.23 13.90
C ILE A 139 2.94 27.47 14.27
N TYR A 140 1.84 27.90 13.70
CA TYR A 140 0.52 27.28 13.85
C TYR A 140 0.06 26.73 12.51
N LEU A 141 -0.56 25.56 12.54
CA LEU A 141 -1.26 24.94 11.42
C LEU A 141 -2.69 24.65 11.85
N ASP A 142 -3.72 25.13 11.13
CA ASP A 142 -5.13 25.08 11.56
C ASP A 142 -5.40 25.66 12.95
N GLY A 143 -4.57 26.57 13.41
CA GLY A 143 -4.67 27.18 14.76
C GLY A 143 -4.04 26.34 15.87
N GLU A 144 -3.50 25.15 15.57
CA GLU A 144 -2.73 24.32 16.51
C GLU A 144 -1.25 24.68 16.46
N LEU A 145 -0.60 24.77 17.63
CA LEU A 145 0.81 25.08 17.75
C LEU A 145 1.65 23.86 17.33
N MET A 146 2.45 24.02 16.28
CA MET A 146 3.32 22.97 15.75
C MET A 146 4.76 23.10 16.25
N GLU A 147 5.33 24.30 16.17
CA GLU A 147 6.73 24.56 16.53
C GLU A 147 6.88 25.88 17.27
N THR A 148 7.90 25.97 18.12
CA THR A 148 8.31 27.20 18.81
C THR A 148 9.82 27.33 18.78
N PHE A 149 10.32 28.47 18.28
CA PHE A 149 11.73 28.86 18.31
C PHE A 149 11.88 30.00 19.32
N SER A 150 12.60 29.77 20.41
CA SER A 150 12.63 30.68 21.55
C SER A 150 13.90 31.51 21.60
N GLY A 151 13.77 32.82 21.90
CA GLY A 151 14.88 33.72 22.18
C GLY A 151 15.68 34.14 20.95
N CYS A 152 15.22 33.93 19.73
CA CYS A 152 15.91 34.39 18.52
C CYS A 152 15.90 35.91 18.43
N SER A 153 17.07 36.52 18.24
CA SER A 153 17.22 37.98 18.10
C SER A 153 17.26 38.43 16.64
N THR A 154 17.80 37.59 15.77
CA THR A 154 18.01 37.88 14.36
C THR A 154 17.30 36.87 13.45
N ILE A 155 17.06 37.26 12.21
CA ILE A 155 16.49 36.40 11.18
C ILE A 155 17.50 35.23 10.89
N ALA A 156 18.80 35.49 10.96
CA ALA A 156 19.81 34.47 10.72
C ALA A 156 19.74 33.34 11.74
N GLU A 157 19.58 33.66 13.04
CA GLU A 157 19.36 32.66 14.09
C GLU A 157 18.13 31.80 13.82
N LEU A 158 17.02 32.43 13.43
CA LEU A 158 15.78 31.71 13.10
C LEU A 158 15.94 30.81 11.86
N VAL A 159 16.71 31.23 10.87
CA VAL A 159 17.03 30.41 9.67
C VAL A 159 17.86 29.19 10.05
N ASP A 160 18.83 29.34 10.97
CA ASP A 160 19.73 28.27 11.41
C ASP A 160 18.99 27.19 12.24
N GLU A 161 17.94 27.57 12.99
CA GLU A 161 17.09 26.60 13.73
C GLU A 161 16.37 25.63 12.77
N GLY A 162 15.90 26.13 11.64
CA GLY A 162 15.17 25.35 10.64
C GLY A 162 13.77 24.92 11.10
N SER A 163 12.83 24.76 10.17
CA SER A 163 11.47 24.32 10.47
C SER A 163 11.03 23.18 9.55
N GLU A 164 10.15 22.33 10.06
CA GLU A 164 9.49 21.28 9.28
C GLU A 164 8.33 21.79 8.43
N TYR A 165 7.79 22.99 8.75
CA TYR A 165 6.59 23.55 8.12
C TYR A 165 6.86 24.75 7.22
N VAL A 166 7.89 25.54 7.52
CA VAL A 166 8.21 26.75 6.75
C VAL A 166 9.71 26.87 6.47
N THR A 167 10.05 27.76 5.58
CA THR A 167 11.41 28.22 5.35
C THR A 167 11.47 29.73 5.63
N PHE A 168 12.39 30.17 6.46
CA PHE A 168 12.63 31.57 6.76
C PHE A 168 13.75 32.11 5.88
N SER A 169 13.62 33.38 5.48
CA SER A 169 14.66 34.11 4.75
C SER A 169 14.56 35.61 4.99
N GLY A 170 15.66 36.31 4.80
CA GLY A 170 15.78 37.76 5.02
C GLY A 170 17.02 38.09 5.83
N GLU A 171 17.17 39.36 6.19
CA GLU A 171 18.33 39.87 6.94
C GLU A 171 17.87 40.90 7.99
N GLY A 172 18.64 40.99 9.09
CA GLY A 172 18.42 41.96 10.17
C GLY A 172 17.80 41.32 11.42
N ASP A 173 17.34 42.24 12.30
CA ASP A 173 16.76 41.86 13.59
C ASP A 173 15.32 41.38 13.43
N LEU A 174 14.93 40.44 14.27
CA LEU A 174 13.54 40.02 14.40
C LEU A 174 12.70 41.17 15.06
N THR A 175 11.42 41.16 14.74
CA THR A 175 10.44 42.08 15.34
C THR A 175 9.18 41.31 15.72
N ALA A 176 8.48 41.81 16.75
CA ALA A 176 7.17 41.24 17.11
C ALA A 176 6.12 41.50 16.04
N PHE A 177 5.30 40.48 15.76
CA PHE A 177 4.08 40.60 14.93
C PHE A 177 3.00 39.62 15.42
N ALA A 178 1.75 40.04 15.39
CA ALA A 178 0.64 39.35 16.02
C ALA A 178 0.09 38.16 15.22
N GLY A 179 0.48 38.05 13.94
CA GLY A 179 0.08 36.94 13.09
C GLY A 179 0.42 37.22 11.63
N ALA A 180 1.15 36.32 11.00
CA ALA A 180 1.46 36.29 9.58
C ALA A 180 0.84 35.02 8.97
N ALA A 181 -0.41 35.11 8.55
CA ALA A 181 -1.04 34.05 7.78
C ALA A 181 -0.41 33.99 6.38
N LEU A 182 0.09 32.84 5.98
CA LEU A 182 0.66 32.64 4.66
C LEU A 182 -0.47 32.62 3.61
N ASP A 183 -0.16 33.05 2.40
CA ASP A 183 -1.12 33.09 1.29
C ASP A 183 -0.45 32.74 -0.06
N GLY A 184 -1.27 32.50 -1.10
CA GLY A 184 -0.82 32.24 -2.47
C GLY A 184 -0.35 30.80 -2.74
N GLY A 185 -0.55 29.87 -1.81
CA GLY A 185 -0.34 28.43 -2.04
C GLY A 185 -1.40 27.86 -2.99
N GLU A 186 -0.99 27.12 -4.01
CA GLU A 186 -1.89 26.53 -5.01
C GLU A 186 -1.47 25.08 -5.29
N ASN A 187 -2.45 24.16 -5.41
CA ASN A 187 -2.20 22.82 -5.92
C ASN A 187 -2.06 22.83 -7.45
N SER A 188 -1.28 21.91 -7.97
CA SER A 188 -1.08 21.76 -9.42
C SER A 188 -2.25 21.03 -10.07
N ASN A 189 -2.63 21.50 -11.26
CA ASN A 189 -3.58 20.80 -12.12
C ASN A 189 -2.91 19.97 -13.23
N THR A 190 -1.57 19.99 -13.33
CA THR A 190 -0.80 19.28 -14.37
C THR A 190 0.06 18.21 -13.72
N ILE A 191 -0.19 16.94 -14.08
CA ILE A 191 0.43 15.78 -13.45
C ILE A 191 1.27 14.91 -14.42
N ASN A 192 1.24 15.18 -15.74
CA ASN A 192 1.72 14.23 -16.76
C ASN A 192 3.20 13.86 -16.62
N GLN A 193 4.09 14.83 -16.48
CA GLN A 193 5.53 14.58 -16.39
C GLN A 193 5.90 13.92 -15.05
N ASP A 194 5.30 14.39 -13.96
CA ASP A 194 5.59 13.86 -12.62
C ASP A 194 5.01 12.47 -12.44
N PHE A 195 3.86 12.16 -13.05
CA PHE A 195 3.31 10.81 -13.09
C PHE A 195 4.20 9.83 -13.86
N THR A 196 4.79 10.26 -14.97
CA THR A 196 5.77 9.45 -15.70
C THR A 196 7.01 9.18 -14.83
N THR A 197 7.50 10.21 -14.15
CA THR A 197 8.62 10.07 -13.21
C THR A 197 8.28 9.13 -12.05
N PHE A 198 7.05 9.20 -11.52
CA PHE A 198 6.55 8.25 -10.53
C PHE A 198 6.62 6.80 -11.05
N LEU A 199 6.09 6.54 -12.24
CA LEU A 199 6.13 5.19 -12.84
C LEU A 199 7.56 4.64 -12.98
N ASP A 200 8.53 5.50 -13.30
CA ASP A 200 9.93 5.09 -13.38
C ASP A 200 10.53 4.77 -12.01
N LYS A 201 10.13 5.52 -10.98
CA LYS A 201 10.60 5.29 -9.61
C LYS A 201 9.98 4.05 -8.96
N VAL A 202 8.73 3.68 -9.32
CA VAL A 202 8.09 2.43 -8.88
C VAL A 202 8.97 1.20 -9.18
N GLU A 203 9.75 1.24 -10.26
CA GLU A 203 10.69 0.16 -10.58
C GLU A 203 11.72 -0.11 -9.47
N LYS A 204 12.05 0.88 -8.65
CA LYS A 204 13.04 0.78 -7.58
C LYS A 204 12.44 0.35 -6.22
N VAL A 205 11.11 0.34 -6.10
CA VAL A 205 10.41 -0.01 -4.86
C VAL A 205 9.95 -1.47 -4.89
N LYS A 206 10.19 -2.21 -3.82
CA LYS A 206 9.59 -3.54 -3.63
C LYS A 206 8.20 -3.39 -3.01
N CYS A 207 7.17 -3.58 -3.82
CA CYS A 207 5.76 -3.50 -3.42
C CYS A 207 4.95 -4.66 -4.01
N ASN A 208 3.76 -4.89 -3.46
CA ASN A 208 2.83 -5.90 -3.96
C ASN A 208 1.80 -5.29 -4.92
N THR A 209 1.34 -4.08 -4.61
CA THR A 209 0.36 -3.36 -5.42
C THR A 209 0.73 -1.90 -5.60
N VAL A 210 0.27 -1.32 -6.69
CA VAL A 210 0.41 0.11 -7.01
C VAL A 210 -0.97 0.62 -7.40
N LEU A 211 -1.43 1.68 -6.75
CA LEU A 211 -2.64 2.40 -7.14
C LEU A 211 -2.36 3.28 -8.36
N ILE A 212 -3.28 3.29 -9.31
CA ILE A 212 -3.27 4.19 -10.47
C ILE A 212 -4.56 5.01 -10.45
N PRO A 213 -4.60 6.15 -9.73
CA PRO A 213 -5.85 6.90 -9.50
C PRO A 213 -6.22 7.85 -10.63
N VAL A 214 -5.55 7.75 -11.77
CA VAL A 214 -5.77 8.64 -12.93
C VAL A 214 -6.67 8.01 -13.97
N THR A 215 -7.42 8.84 -14.69
CA THR A 215 -8.35 8.44 -15.75
C THR A 215 -7.92 8.93 -17.14
N ASP A 216 -6.89 9.75 -17.24
CA ASP A 216 -6.31 10.17 -18.52
C ASP A 216 -5.79 8.94 -19.28
N SER A 217 -6.26 8.76 -20.51
CA SER A 217 -5.99 7.55 -21.30
C SER A 217 -4.51 7.35 -21.63
N ALA A 218 -3.73 8.40 -21.77
CA ALA A 218 -2.28 8.30 -22.05
C ALA A 218 -1.53 7.82 -20.81
N LEU A 219 -1.86 8.37 -19.63
CA LEU A 219 -1.25 7.98 -18.35
C LEU A 219 -1.65 6.56 -17.94
N VAL A 220 -2.92 6.20 -18.12
CA VAL A 220 -3.44 4.84 -17.86
C VAL A 220 -2.72 3.81 -18.74
N ASN A 221 -2.57 4.08 -20.06
CA ASN A 221 -1.86 3.19 -20.97
C ASN A 221 -0.35 3.11 -20.67
N ALA A 222 0.27 4.21 -20.24
CA ALA A 222 1.66 4.20 -19.78
C ALA A 222 1.82 3.31 -18.54
N ALA A 223 0.94 3.44 -17.55
CA ALA A 223 0.94 2.60 -16.36
C ALA A 223 0.68 1.11 -16.69
N ALA A 224 -0.26 0.82 -17.59
CA ALA A 224 -0.52 -0.54 -18.07
C ALA A 224 0.69 -1.16 -18.78
N SER A 225 1.37 -0.38 -19.60
CA SER A 225 2.62 -0.81 -20.25
C SER A 225 3.73 -1.03 -19.21
N LYS A 226 3.81 -0.17 -18.20
CA LYS A 226 4.81 -0.28 -17.12
C LYS A 226 4.63 -1.56 -16.31
N VAL A 227 3.42 -1.92 -15.88
CA VAL A 227 3.22 -3.17 -15.12
C VAL A 227 3.52 -4.41 -15.96
N LYS A 228 3.16 -4.41 -17.25
CA LYS A 228 3.54 -5.50 -18.17
C LYS A 228 5.07 -5.62 -18.28
N TYR A 229 5.77 -4.50 -18.45
CA TYR A 229 7.23 -4.46 -18.47
C TYR A 229 7.85 -4.95 -17.15
N LEU A 230 7.34 -4.47 -16.00
CA LEU A 230 7.86 -4.87 -14.69
C LEU A 230 7.72 -6.37 -14.46
N ARG A 231 6.61 -6.97 -14.85
CA ARG A 231 6.40 -8.42 -14.69
C ARG A 231 7.18 -9.24 -15.70
N ASN A 232 7.13 -8.88 -16.97
CA ASN A 232 7.65 -9.72 -18.06
C ASN A 232 9.15 -9.54 -18.30
N ASN A 233 9.70 -8.34 -18.08
CA ASN A 233 11.09 -8.01 -18.40
C ASN A 233 11.95 -7.85 -17.15
N VAL A 234 11.42 -7.23 -16.09
CA VAL A 234 12.17 -7.01 -14.84
C VAL A 234 12.00 -8.16 -13.85
N GLY A 235 10.92 -8.93 -13.99
CA GLY A 235 10.59 -10.05 -13.09
C GLY A 235 10.10 -9.61 -11.72
N LYS A 236 9.41 -8.46 -11.64
CA LYS A 236 8.75 -8.00 -10.40
C LYS A 236 7.35 -8.58 -10.27
N THR A 237 7.04 -9.04 -9.07
CA THR A 237 5.77 -9.65 -8.67
C THR A 237 4.79 -8.59 -8.15
N VAL A 238 4.37 -7.67 -9.03
CA VAL A 238 3.52 -6.53 -8.69
C VAL A 238 2.23 -6.52 -9.50
N GLN A 239 1.12 -6.08 -8.88
CA GLN A 239 -0.14 -5.80 -9.57
C GLN A 239 -0.48 -4.31 -9.46
N PHE A 240 -0.97 -3.71 -10.55
CA PHE A 240 -1.48 -2.34 -10.58
C PHE A 240 -3.00 -2.35 -10.52
N VAL A 241 -3.56 -1.48 -9.69
CA VAL A 241 -5.00 -1.38 -9.47
C VAL A 241 -5.50 -0.10 -10.11
N PHE A 242 -6.44 -0.23 -11.03
CA PHE A 242 -6.98 0.85 -11.84
C PHE A 242 -8.49 1.00 -11.61
N PRO A 243 -9.01 2.22 -11.59
CA PRO A 243 -10.43 2.45 -11.77
C PRO A 243 -10.82 2.31 -13.25
N ASN A 244 -11.82 1.50 -13.55
CA ASN A 244 -12.45 1.39 -14.88
C ASN A 244 -11.49 1.16 -16.07
N PHE A 245 -10.52 0.25 -15.94
CA PHE A 245 -9.57 -0.06 -17.01
C PHE A 245 -9.43 -1.56 -17.28
N ALA A 246 -9.96 -2.02 -18.40
CA ALA A 246 -9.91 -3.41 -18.87
C ALA A 246 -8.57 -3.70 -19.58
N GLY A 247 -7.51 -3.98 -18.82
CA GLY A 247 -6.14 -4.11 -19.35
C GLY A 247 -5.76 -5.50 -19.88
N ASP A 248 -6.62 -6.51 -19.75
CA ASP A 248 -6.43 -7.91 -20.17
C ASP A 248 -5.05 -8.48 -19.78
N HIS A 249 -4.75 -8.46 -18.47
CA HIS A 249 -3.44 -8.91 -17.98
C HIS A 249 -3.49 -9.28 -16.49
N ILE A 250 -2.75 -10.33 -16.09
CA ILE A 250 -2.64 -10.81 -14.70
C ILE A 250 -2.14 -9.76 -13.69
N GLY A 251 -1.36 -8.80 -14.16
CA GLY A 251 -0.82 -7.69 -13.34
C GLY A 251 -1.74 -6.48 -13.23
N ILE A 252 -2.98 -6.54 -13.75
CA ILE A 252 -3.93 -5.43 -13.77
C ILE A 252 -5.21 -5.85 -13.09
N ILE A 253 -5.65 -5.07 -12.10
CA ILE A 253 -6.94 -5.22 -11.43
C ILE A 253 -7.82 -4.05 -11.86
N ASN A 254 -9.01 -4.33 -12.41
CA ASN A 254 -9.94 -3.35 -12.93
C ASN A 254 -11.12 -3.16 -11.97
N VAL A 255 -11.11 -2.10 -11.17
CA VAL A 255 -12.16 -1.78 -10.19
C VAL A 255 -13.24 -0.94 -10.85
N THR A 256 -14.53 -1.40 -10.87
CA THR A 256 -15.56 -0.79 -11.71
C THR A 256 -16.76 -0.20 -10.96
N ASN A 257 -16.78 -0.28 -9.64
CA ASN A 257 -17.73 0.43 -8.79
C ASN A 257 -17.10 0.78 -7.44
N ALA A 258 -17.84 1.46 -6.59
CA ALA A 258 -17.38 1.94 -5.31
C ALA A 258 -18.43 1.67 -4.21
N PHE A 259 -18.18 2.15 -3.01
CA PHE A 259 -19.05 1.98 -1.84
C PHE A 259 -19.01 3.24 -0.96
N VAL A 260 -19.92 3.32 -0.01
CA VAL A 260 -19.94 4.37 1.02
C VAL A 260 -19.13 3.88 2.22
N PHE A 261 -18.07 4.58 2.57
CA PHE A 261 -17.14 4.26 3.66
C PHE A 261 -17.24 5.31 4.77
N ASP A 262 -17.62 4.91 5.99
CA ASP A 262 -17.86 5.83 7.12
C ASP A 262 -18.71 7.07 6.76
N GLY A 263 -19.70 6.89 5.87
CA GLY A 263 -20.58 7.96 5.40
C GLY A 263 -20.03 8.77 4.21
N ILE A 264 -18.83 8.48 3.72
CA ILE A 264 -18.22 9.12 2.56
C ILE A 264 -18.49 8.28 1.31
N GLU A 265 -19.12 8.86 0.30
CA GLU A 265 -19.28 8.23 -1.02
C GLU A 265 -17.92 8.21 -1.75
N LEU A 266 -17.35 7.03 -1.91
CA LEU A 266 -16.06 6.90 -2.58
C LEU A 266 -16.17 7.05 -4.10
N THR A 267 -15.16 7.67 -4.70
CA THR A 267 -14.89 7.55 -6.14
C THR A 267 -14.32 6.17 -6.47
N ASP A 268 -14.37 5.77 -7.74
CA ASP A 268 -13.76 4.49 -8.18
C ASP A 268 -12.25 4.45 -7.92
N ALA A 269 -11.57 5.59 -7.99
CA ALA A 269 -10.15 5.70 -7.68
C ALA A 269 -9.86 5.49 -6.18
N GLN A 270 -10.72 6.01 -5.30
CA GLN A 270 -10.63 5.78 -3.87
C GLN A 270 -10.97 4.33 -3.51
N ALA A 271 -12.02 3.74 -4.12
CA ALA A 271 -12.31 2.31 -3.96
C ALA A 271 -11.14 1.43 -4.45
N ALA A 272 -10.47 1.81 -5.53
CA ALA A 272 -9.27 1.12 -6.01
C ALA A 272 -8.10 1.20 -5.00
N ALA A 273 -8.02 2.24 -4.16
CA ALA A 273 -7.03 2.31 -3.08
C ALA A 273 -7.29 1.24 -2.00
N TRP A 274 -8.54 1.02 -1.61
CA TRP A 274 -8.92 -0.08 -0.73
C TRP A 274 -8.57 -1.43 -1.34
N VAL A 275 -8.87 -1.62 -2.65
CA VAL A 275 -8.53 -2.86 -3.38
C VAL A 275 -7.02 -3.09 -3.44
N ALA A 276 -6.23 -2.02 -3.61
CA ALA A 276 -4.77 -2.12 -3.55
C ALA A 276 -4.29 -2.62 -2.17
N GLY A 277 -4.88 -2.08 -1.09
CA GLY A 277 -4.61 -2.51 0.29
C GLY A 277 -4.95 -3.97 0.52
N VAL A 278 -6.19 -4.37 0.20
CA VAL A 278 -6.67 -5.74 0.46
C VAL A 278 -5.93 -6.79 -0.39
N THR A 279 -5.57 -6.45 -1.61
CA THR A 279 -4.80 -7.34 -2.49
C THR A 279 -3.36 -7.50 -2.01
N ALA A 280 -2.73 -6.42 -1.54
CA ALA A 280 -1.38 -6.47 -0.97
C ALA A 280 -1.35 -7.24 0.35
N GLY A 281 -2.31 -6.99 1.24
CA GLY A 281 -2.39 -7.58 2.58
C GLY A 281 -2.87 -9.03 2.60
N ALA A 282 -3.52 -9.51 1.53
CA ALA A 282 -3.98 -10.89 1.46
C ALA A 282 -2.81 -11.88 1.41
N ASP A 283 -2.92 -12.95 2.20
CA ASP A 283 -1.99 -14.07 2.14
C ASP A 283 -2.16 -14.87 0.84
N LYS A 284 -1.12 -15.62 0.45
CA LYS A 284 -1.14 -16.50 -0.73
C LYS A 284 -2.19 -17.61 -0.66
N THR A 285 -2.67 -17.94 0.53
CA THR A 285 -3.71 -18.96 0.75
C THR A 285 -5.13 -18.39 0.83
N THR A 286 -5.29 -17.06 0.81
CA THR A 286 -6.56 -16.36 1.05
C THR A 286 -7.13 -15.82 -0.26
N SER A 287 -8.43 -16.06 -0.53
CA SER A 287 -9.21 -15.33 -1.52
C SER A 287 -9.90 -14.13 -0.87
N ASN A 288 -10.02 -13.02 -1.61
CA ASN A 288 -10.84 -11.89 -1.19
C ASN A 288 -12.29 -12.01 -1.71
N THR A 289 -12.66 -13.06 -2.45
CA THR A 289 -14.07 -13.31 -2.83
C THR A 289 -14.94 -13.39 -1.58
N TYR A 290 -16.06 -12.69 -1.57
CA TYR A 290 -16.99 -12.54 -0.44
C TYR A 290 -16.38 -11.95 0.83
N ARG A 291 -15.24 -11.29 0.71
CA ARG A 291 -14.65 -10.57 1.82
C ARG A 291 -15.48 -9.34 2.15
N VAL A 292 -15.92 -9.23 3.39
CA VAL A 292 -16.63 -8.06 3.91
C VAL A 292 -15.71 -6.83 3.87
N VAL A 293 -16.26 -5.72 3.40
CA VAL A 293 -15.61 -4.41 3.43
C VAL A 293 -15.99 -3.73 4.74
N ASN A 294 -15.07 -3.73 5.70
CA ASN A 294 -15.30 -3.07 6.98
C ASN A 294 -15.60 -1.58 6.76
N HIS A 295 -16.43 -1.00 7.64
CA HIS A 295 -16.83 0.42 7.57
C HIS A 295 -17.63 0.82 6.32
N ALA A 296 -17.96 -0.12 5.44
CA ALA A 296 -18.82 0.15 4.29
C ALA A 296 -20.30 -0.03 4.68
N SER A 297 -21.16 0.88 4.22
CA SER A 297 -22.60 0.88 4.50
C SER A 297 -23.46 0.49 3.30
N SER A 298 -23.02 0.78 2.08
CA SER A 298 -23.74 0.46 0.85
C SER A 298 -22.84 0.48 -0.37
N VAL A 299 -23.23 -0.25 -1.41
CA VAL A 299 -22.55 -0.24 -2.71
C VAL A 299 -23.07 0.94 -3.54
N LEU A 300 -22.18 1.63 -4.23
CA LEU A 300 -22.52 2.63 -5.24
C LEU A 300 -22.58 1.95 -6.62
N ARG A 301 -23.63 2.22 -7.39
CA ARG A 301 -23.86 1.60 -8.70
C ARG A 301 -23.84 0.06 -8.61
N GLU A 302 -24.67 -0.48 -7.72
CA GLU A 302 -24.89 -1.90 -7.59
C GLU A 302 -25.28 -2.53 -8.95
N LYS A 303 -24.68 -3.67 -9.26
CA LYS A 303 -24.94 -4.38 -10.52
C LYS A 303 -26.09 -5.38 -10.33
N SER A 304 -27.00 -5.48 -11.30
CA SER A 304 -27.94 -6.58 -11.39
C SER A 304 -27.21 -7.92 -11.64
N ASN A 305 -27.89 -9.05 -11.46
CA ASN A 305 -27.30 -10.36 -11.70
C ASN A 305 -26.70 -10.51 -13.11
N GLU A 306 -27.42 -10.03 -14.14
CA GLU A 306 -26.95 -10.09 -15.53
C GLU A 306 -25.70 -9.20 -15.76
N GLU A 307 -25.71 -8.00 -15.17
CA GLU A 307 -24.56 -7.09 -15.23
C GLU A 307 -23.36 -7.65 -14.46
N ALA A 308 -23.57 -8.29 -13.30
CA ALA A 308 -22.53 -8.94 -12.52
C ALA A 308 -21.88 -10.10 -13.28
N GLU A 309 -22.67 -10.96 -13.93
CA GLU A 309 -22.14 -12.03 -14.78
C GLU A 309 -21.31 -11.47 -15.95
N ALA A 310 -21.79 -10.43 -16.62
CA ALA A 310 -21.10 -9.77 -17.72
C ALA A 310 -19.78 -9.13 -17.23
N ALA A 311 -19.81 -8.45 -16.10
CA ALA A 311 -18.64 -7.83 -15.45
C ALA A 311 -17.58 -8.86 -15.08
N ILE A 312 -17.98 -10.00 -14.47
CA ILE A 312 -17.08 -11.10 -14.18
C ILE A 312 -16.42 -11.62 -15.47
N LEU A 313 -17.18 -11.82 -16.54
CA LEU A 313 -16.64 -12.26 -17.83
C LEU A 313 -15.64 -11.25 -18.41
N ALA A 314 -15.91 -9.95 -18.24
CA ALA A 314 -15.04 -8.86 -18.67
C ALA A 314 -13.78 -8.65 -17.79
N GLY A 315 -13.61 -9.42 -16.71
CA GLY A 315 -12.44 -9.28 -15.81
C GLY A 315 -12.52 -8.08 -14.89
N GLU A 316 -13.73 -7.71 -14.47
CA GLU A 316 -13.96 -6.62 -13.54
C GLU A 316 -13.90 -7.10 -12.09
N PHE A 317 -13.26 -6.31 -11.26
CA PHE A 317 -13.30 -6.42 -9.79
C PHE A 317 -14.32 -5.40 -9.28
N PHE A 318 -15.34 -5.83 -8.57
CA PHE A 318 -16.39 -4.95 -8.08
C PHE A 318 -16.96 -5.42 -6.74
N PHE A 319 -17.74 -4.56 -6.13
CA PHE A 319 -18.41 -4.79 -4.86
C PHE A 319 -19.89 -5.07 -5.09
N SER A 320 -20.46 -5.88 -4.23
CA SER A 320 -21.89 -6.20 -4.18
C SER A 320 -22.39 -6.20 -2.74
N THR A 321 -23.69 -6.19 -2.56
CA THR A 321 -24.33 -6.35 -1.26
C THR A 321 -24.63 -7.83 -1.03
N SER A 322 -24.22 -8.39 0.08
CA SER A 322 -24.54 -9.77 0.45
C SER A 322 -26.03 -9.90 0.73
N ASP A 323 -26.71 -10.80 0.03
CA ASP A 323 -28.13 -11.09 0.26
C ASP A 323 -28.40 -11.64 1.68
N ASP A 324 -27.43 -12.34 2.24
CA ASP A 324 -27.58 -12.99 3.56
C ASP A 324 -27.38 -12.01 4.73
N THR A 325 -26.40 -11.09 4.61
CA THR A 325 -26.00 -10.22 5.73
C THR A 325 -26.29 -8.75 5.48
N GLY A 326 -26.54 -8.34 4.23
CA GLY A 326 -26.67 -6.93 3.86
C GLY A 326 -25.36 -6.15 3.87
N GLU A 327 -24.23 -6.83 4.12
CA GLU A 327 -22.92 -6.19 4.14
C GLU A 327 -22.36 -6.01 2.74
N VAL A 328 -21.53 -4.98 2.57
CA VAL A 328 -20.75 -4.78 1.34
C VAL A 328 -19.64 -5.80 1.28
N ILE A 329 -19.57 -6.54 0.20
CA ILE A 329 -18.58 -7.58 -0.04
C ILE A 329 -17.85 -7.39 -1.37
N VAL A 330 -16.70 -8.00 -1.49
CA VAL A 330 -16.02 -8.20 -2.78
C VAL A 330 -16.74 -9.32 -3.51
N GLU A 331 -17.31 -9.04 -4.69
CA GLU A 331 -18.03 -10.06 -5.47
C GLU A 331 -17.10 -11.19 -5.93
N TYR A 332 -15.96 -10.84 -6.55
CA TYR A 332 -15.03 -11.83 -7.07
C TYR A 332 -13.59 -11.34 -7.09
N ASP A 333 -12.65 -12.09 -6.49
CA ASP A 333 -11.22 -11.72 -6.41
C ASP A 333 -10.46 -12.09 -7.68
N ILE A 334 -10.70 -11.33 -8.76
CA ILE A 334 -10.11 -11.57 -10.08
C ILE A 334 -9.32 -10.36 -10.59
N ASN A 335 -8.39 -10.63 -11.49
CA ASN A 335 -7.69 -9.62 -12.29
C ASN A 335 -8.37 -9.46 -13.67
N SER A 336 -7.87 -8.52 -14.45
CA SER A 336 -8.48 -8.16 -15.74
C SER A 336 -8.17 -9.12 -16.90
N LEU A 337 -7.50 -10.25 -16.67
CA LEU A 337 -7.20 -11.23 -17.72
C LEU A 337 -8.49 -11.86 -18.26
N VAL A 338 -8.77 -11.67 -19.53
CA VAL A 338 -9.93 -12.25 -20.23
C VAL A 338 -9.47 -13.28 -21.28
N HIS A 339 -8.36 -13.00 -21.95
CA HIS A 339 -7.79 -13.85 -22.98
C HIS A 339 -6.47 -14.47 -22.53
N PRO A 340 -6.50 -15.63 -21.82
CA PRO A 340 -5.29 -16.34 -21.42
C PRO A 340 -4.43 -16.70 -22.63
N SER A 341 -3.10 -16.61 -22.50
CA SER A 341 -2.17 -17.12 -23.49
C SER A 341 -2.20 -18.67 -23.53
N LYS A 342 -1.55 -19.27 -24.53
CA LYS A 342 -1.45 -20.74 -24.63
C LYS A 342 -0.81 -21.42 -23.42
N ASP A 343 -0.01 -20.68 -22.66
CA ASP A 343 0.72 -21.16 -21.49
C ASP A 343 -0.02 -20.79 -20.16
N GLN A 344 -1.22 -20.24 -20.25
CA GLN A 344 -2.06 -19.85 -19.13
C GLN A 344 -3.43 -20.51 -19.24
N ASP A 345 -3.93 -21.02 -18.15
CA ASP A 345 -5.30 -21.52 -18.05
C ASP A 345 -6.21 -20.47 -17.36
N LYS A 346 -7.50 -20.83 -17.20
CA LYS A 346 -8.48 -19.92 -16.59
C LYS A 346 -8.18 -19.57 -15.13
N SER A 347 -7.35 -20.34 -14.43
CA SER A 347 -7.01 -20.07 -13.04
C SER A 347 -6.16 -18.81 -12.86
N TYR A 348 -5.42 -18.40 -13.90
CA TYR A 348 -4.62 -17.16 -13.90
C TYR A 348 -5.46 -15.88 -13.78
N ARG A 349 -6.78 -15.95 -13.93
CA ARG A 349 -7.69 -14.84 -13.64
C ARG A 349 -7.84 -14.57 -12.14
N LYS A 350 -7.55 -15.57 -11.29
CA LYS A 350 -7.71 -15.49 -9.84
C LYS A 350 -6.52 -14.78 -9.19
N ASN A 351 -6.79 -13.71 -8.47
CA ASN A 351 -5.73 -12.99 -7.74
C ASN A 351 -5.07 -13.87 -6.67
N ARG A 352 -5.81 -14.78 -6.04
CA ARG A 352 -5.23 -15.78 -5.12
C ARG A 352 -4.17 -16.64 -5.80
N VAL A 353 -4.45 -17.13 -7.00
CA VAL A 353 -3.52 -17.95 -7.80
C VAL A 353 -2.26 -17.15 -8.14
N ILE A 354 -2.44 -15.90 -8.58
CA ILE A 354 -1.32 -15.00 -8.90
C ILE A 354 -0.50 -14.71 -7.64
N ARG A 355 -1.14 -14.47 -6.49
CA ARG A 355 -0.43 -14.29 -5.21
C ARG A 355 0.41 -15.49 -4.83
N THR A 356 -0.07 -16.71 -5.09
CA THR A 356 0.70 -17.94 -4.84
C THR A 356 1.94 -17.99 -5.71
N PHE A 357 1.82 -17.78 -7.02
CA PHE A 357 2.96 -17.75 -7.95
C PHE A 357 3.94 -16.63 -7.60
N ASP A 358 3.45 -15.42 -7.34
CA ASP A 358 4.28 -14.26 -7.01
C ASP A 358 5.05 -14.48 -5.70
N SER A 359 4.39 -15.01 -4.67
CA SER A 359 5.03 -15.32 -3.39
C SER A 359 6.08 -16.42 -3.53
N PHE A 360 5.78 -17.47 -4.31
CA PHE A 360 6.74 -18.54 -4.57
C PHE A 360 7.97 -18.03 -5.32
N ALA A 361 7.77 -17.19 -6.34
CA ALA A 361 8.87 -16.62 -7.11
C ALA A 361 9.76 -15.71 -6.25
N ASP A 362 9.18 -14.92 -5.35
CA ASP A 362 9.94 -14.07 -4.42
C ASP A 362 10.72 -14.89 -3.40
N ASP A 363 10.09 -15.93 -2.81
CA ASP A 363 10.73 -16.82 -1.85
C ASP A 363 11.84 -17.66 -2.53
N LEU A 364 11.64 -18.08 -3.78
CA LEU A 364 12.65 -18.79 -4.56
C LEU A 364 13.90 -17.94 -4.78
N LYS A 365 13.71 -16.67 -5.22
CA LYS A 365 14.82 -15.72 -5.40
C LYS A 365 15.56 -15.43 -4.09
N ALA A 366 14.85 -15.45 -2.97
CA ALA A 366 15.45 -15.25 -1.65
C ALA A 366 16.20 -16.49 -1.14
N THR A 367 15.76 -17.69 -1.55
CA THR A 367 16.31 -18.98 -1.11
C THR A 367 17.50 -19.41 -1.94
N ILE A 368 17.41 -19.28 -3.27
CA ILE A 368 18.48 -19.62 -4.22
C ILE A 368 18.97 -18.34 -4.87
N LYS A 369 19.98 -17.73 -4.25
CA LYS A 369 20.53 -16.48 -4.74
C LYS A 369 21.59 -16.72 -5.80
N PRO A 370 21.66 -15.88 -6.85
CA PRO A 370 22.73 -15.92 -7.85
C PRO A 370 24.11 -15.88 -7.19
N ALA A 371 25.05 -16.63 -7.73
CA ALA A 371 26.46 -16.71 -7.32
C ALA A 371 26.73 -17.30 -5.91
N GLU A 372 25.70 -17.83 -5.21
CA GLU A 372 25.91 -18.52 -3.93
C GLU A 372 26.28 -20.02 -4.11
N TYR A 373 26.05 -20.60 -5.29
CA TYR A 373 26.24 -22.02 -5.57
C TYR A 373 27.08 -22.20 -6.82
N ASP A 374 27.95 -23.22 -6.81
CA ASP A 374 28.72 -23.64 -7.98
C ASP A 374 27.78 -24.23 -9.02
N ASN A 375 27.99 -23.91 -10.31
CA ASN A 375 27.21 -24.47 -11.42
C ASN A 375 27.77 -25.83 -11.85
N GLU A 376 27.84 -26.74 -10.88
CA GLU A 376 28.39 -28.10 -10.93
C GLU A 376 27.46 -29.06 -10.18
N PRO A 377 27.57 -30.40 -10.36
CA PRO A 377 26.65 -31.38 -9.74
C PRO A 377 26.40 -31.17 -8.25
N ASN A 378 27.43 -30.87 -7.45
CA ASN A 378 27.30 -30.64 -6.01
C ASN A 378 26.50 -29.39 -5.68
N GLY A 379 26.63 -28.32 -6.49
CA GLY A 379 25.86 -27.09 -6.36
C GLY A 379 24.40 -27.31 -6.78
N TRP A 380 24.18 -28.04 -7.88
CA TRP A 380 22.84 -28.41 -8.34
C TRP A 380 22.07 -29.24 -7.32
N ASP A 381 22.72 -30.23 -6.68
CA ASP A 381 22.11 -31.06 -5.64
C ASP A 381 21.66 -30.22 -4.43
N LYS A 382 22.42 -29.17 -4.06
CA LYS A 382 22.04 -28.24 -2.99
C LYS A 382 20.84 -27.39 -3.39
N MET A 383 20.85 -26.84 -4.61
CA MET A 383 19.74 -26.04 -5.13
C MET A 383 18.45 -26.87 -5.26
N ASP A 384 18.54 -28.14 -5.71
CA ASP A 384 17.43 -29.08 -5.75
C ASP A 384 16.82 -29.29 -4.36
N GLN A 385 17.68 -29.54 -3.34
CA GLN A 385 17.21 -29.72 -1.96
C GLN A 385 16.49 -28.48 -1.42
N LEU A 386 17.01 -27.28 -1.67
CA LEU A 386 16.39 -26.04 -1.22
C LEU A 386 15.05 -25.80 -1.91
N GLY A 387 14.96 -26.04 -3.22
CA GLY A 387 13.71 -25.91 -3.96
C GLY A 387 12.64 -26.92 -3.51
N ARG A 388 13.04 -28.16 -3.24
CA ARG A 388 12.14 -29.19 -2.68
C ARG A 388 11.63 -28.82 -1.28
N LEU A 389 12.49 -28.24 -0.43
CA LEU A 389 12.07 -27.72 0.88
C LEU A 389 11.07 -26.56 0.73
N LEU A 390 11.28 -25.69 -0.26
CA LEU A 390 10.35 -24.61 -0.55
C LEU A 390 8.99 -25.14 -1.04
N LEU A 391 8.97 -26.14 -1.94
CA LEU A 391 7.74 -26.82 -2.37
C LEU A 391 6.99 -27.45 -1.18
N LYS A 392 7.68 -28.16 -0.30
CA LYS A 392 7.09 -28.75 0.92
C LYS A 392 6.47 -27.68 1.81
N ARG A 393 7.13 -26.53 1.98
CA ARG A 393 6.61 -25.41 2.77
C ARG A 393 5.32 -24.83 2.18
N TYR A 394 5.21 -24.76 0.85
CA TYR A 394 4.01 -24.26 0.17
C TYR A 394 2.88 -25.30 0.09
N SER A 395 3.19 -26.59 0.18
CA SER A 395 2.21 -27.66 0.18
C SER A 395 1.54 -27.81 1.57
N ASN A 396 0.60 -28.72 1.69
CA ASN A 396 0.01 -29.12 2.98
C ASN A 396 0.74 -30.33 3.62
N VAL A 397 1.89 -30.72 3.08
CA VAL A 397 2.71 -31.81 3.60
C VAL A 397 3.53 -31.30 4.78
N ASP A 398 3.62 -32.09 5.83
CA ASP A 398 4.44 -31.83 7.04
C ASP A 398 4.20 -30.45 7.71
N GLY A 399 2.97 -29.94 7.64
CA GLY A 399 2.62 -28.67 8.27
C GLY A 399 2.95 -27.42 7.44
N GLY A 400 3.11 -27.57 6.15
CA GLY A 400 3.27 -26.45 5.21
C GLY A 400 2.00 -25.60 5.06
N ASP A 401 2.11 -24.53 4.28
CA ASP A 401 1.09 -23.45 4.18
C ASP A 401 -0.20 -23.88 3.46
N GLY A 402 -0.17 -24.96 2.65
CA GLY A 402 -1.31 -25.39 1.85
C GLY A 402 -1.66 -24.48 0.68
N ALA A 403 -0.71 -23.69 0.19
CA ALA A 403 -0.91 -22.79 -0.96
C ALA A 403 -0.89 -23.55 -2.30
N ILE A 404 -0.21 -24.69 -2.37
CA ILE A 404 -0.14 -25.56 -3.55
C ILE A 404 -0.56 -27.00 -3.20
N LYS A 405 -1.01 -27.74 -4.19
CA LYS A 405 -1.47 -29.12 -4.07
C LYS A 405 -0.79 -30.05 -5.08
N ASN A 406 -0.98 -31.37 -4.89
CA ASN A 406 -0.47 -32.43 -5.79
C ASN A 406 1.04 -32.34 -6.02
N VAL A 407 1.79 -32.03 -4.96
CA VAL A 407 3.24 -31.82 -5.03
C VAL A 407 3.96 -33.18 -4.99
N ASP A 408 4.75 -33.45 -6.01
CA ASP A 408 5.80 -34.46 -6.01
C ASP A 408 7.15 -33.74 -5.77
N ALA A 409 7.53 -33.63 -4.50
CA ALA A 409 8.72 -32.89 -4.13
C ALA A 409 10.03 -33.41 -4.76
N ASP A 410 10.06 -34.65 -5.22
CA ASP A 410 11.24 -35.25 -5.86
C ASP A 410 11.35 -34.88 -7.34
N ASN A 411 10.21 -34.65 -8.02
CA ASN A 411 10.17 -34.40 -9.46
C ASN A 411 9.74 -32.99 -9.85
N ASP A 412 8.97 -32.29 -8.99
CA ASP A 412 8.42 -30.97 -9.32
C ASP A 412 9.41 -29.81 -9.15
N PHE A 413 10.63 -30.08 -8.65
CA PHE A 413 11.72 -29.13 -8.60
C PHE A 413 13.05 -29.79 -8.90
N ALA A 414 13.67 -29.44 -10.00
CA ALA A 414 14.98 -29.95 -10.37
C ALA A 414 15.77 -28.95 -11.24
N VAL A 415 17.08 -28.91 -11.06
CA VAL A 415 18.00 -28.28 -12.01
C VAL A 415 18.02 -29.13 -13.29
N ASP A 416 17.82 -28.46 -14.43
CA ASP A 416 18.01 -29.09 -15.73
C ASP A 416 19.52 -29.25 -16.02
N ARG A 417 20.04 -30.43 -15.75
CA ARG A 417 21.47 -30.74 -15.87
C ARG A 417 21.97 -30.83 -17.31
N THR A 418 21.03 -30.84 -18.28
CA THR A 418 21.37 -30.90 -19.71
C THR A 418 21.56 -29.50 -20.29
N LEU A 419 20.77 -28.54 -19.82
CA LEU A 419 20.82 -27.15 -20.27
C LEU A 419 21.76 -26.28 -19.43
N SER A 420 22.03 -26.69 -18.17
CA SER A 420 22.88 -25.92 -17.25
C SER A 420 24.36 -26.06 -17.61
N SER A 421 25.03 -24.94 -17.88
CA SER A 421 26.45 -24.88 -18.21
C SER A 421 26.99 -23.45 -17.99
N ASP A 422 28.27 -23.32 -17.84
CA ASP A 422 28.98 -22.06 -17.61
C ASP A 422 28.41 -21.27 -16.43
N ASP A 423 27.82 -20.11 -16.65
CA ASP A 423 27.17 -19.28 -15.64
C ASP A 423 25.63 -19.38 -15.67
N ASN A 424 25.08 -20.27 -16.48
CA ASN A 424 23.62 -20.43 -16.67
C ASN A 424 23.12 -21.69 -15.97
N THR A 425 22.16 -21.52 -15.04
CA THR A 425 21.46 -22.61 -14.39
C THR A 425 19.97 -22.57 -14.74
N TYR A 426 19.47 -23.68 -15.29
CA TYR A 426 18.07 -23.83 -15.68
C TYR A 426 17.35 -24.71 -14.68
N PHE A 427 16.12 -24.33 -14.32
CA PHE A 427 15.27 -25.07 -13.38
C PHE A 427 13.97 -25.47 -14.03
N ASN A 428 13.56 -26.70 -13.81
CA ASN A 428 12.21 -27.19 -14.07
C ASN A 428 11.43 -27.17 -12.78
N VAL A 429 10.34 -26.38 -12.72
CA VAL A 429 9.51 -26.23 -11.53
C VAL A 429 8.05 -26.39 -11.90
N ALA A 430 7.35 -27.32 -11.26
CA ALA A 430 5.91 -27.52 -11.42
C ALA A 430 5.16 -27.09 -10.15
N LEU A 431 4.15 -26.24 -10.31
CA LEU A 431 3.31 -25.72 -9.23
C LEU A 431 1.84 -25.84 -9.60
N GLN A 432 1.03 -26.32 -8.67
CA GLN A 432 -0.41 -26.28 -8.78
C GLN A 432 -1.00 -25.52 -7.60
N PRO A 433 -1.33 -24.21 -7.75
CA PRO A 433 -1.99 -23.44 -6.69
C PRO A 433 -3.32 -24.05 -6.26
N VAL A 434 -3.62 -23.93 -4.98
CA VAL A 434 -4.95 -24.29 -4.44
C VAL A 434 -5.88 -23.11 -4.67
N ASP A 435 -7.03 -23.37 -5.27
CA ASP A 435 -8.10 -22.37 -5.43
C ASP A 435 -9.15 -22.47 -4.31
N SER A 436 -9.95 -21.43 -4.11
CA SER A 436 -11.06 -21.42 -3.16
C SER A 436 -12.28 -22.12 -3.74
N SER A 437 -13.09 -22.76 -2.89
CA SER A 437 -14.40 -23.27 -3.27
C SER A 437 -15.40 -22.10 -3.30
N GLU A 438 -15.48 -21.40 -4.42
CA GLU A 438 -16.30 -20.19 -4.58
C GLU A 438 -17.65 -20.47 -5.26
N LYS A 439 -17.79 -21.62 -5.94
CA LYS A 439 -19.03 -22.05 -6.58
C LYS A 439 -19.43 -23.42 -6.05
N GLN A 440 -20.53 -23.49 -5.33
CA GLN A 440 -21.02 -24.70 -4.68
C GLN A 440 -22.36 -25.11 -5.29
N TYR A 441 -22.46 -26.34 -5.75
CA TYR A 441 -23.66 -26.90 -6.39
C TYR A 441 -24.21 -28.02 -5.51
N TYR A 442 -25.44 -27.84 -5.02
CA TYR A 442 -26.14 -28.81 -4.18
C TYR A 442 -27.27 -29.46 -4.96
N SER A 443 -27.31 -30.80 -5.00
CA SER A 443 -28.44 -31.57 -5.50
C SER A 443 -29.15 -32.23 -4.31
N ILE A 444 -30.34 -31.74 -3.99
CA ILE A 444 -31.12 -32.23 -2.83
C ILE A 444 -32.30 -33.01 -3.37
N SER A 445 -32.47 -34.25 -2.94
CA SER A 445 -33.62 -35.12 -3.27
C SER A 445 -34.36 -35.52 -1.98
N THR A 446 -35.70 -35.60 -2.08
CA THR A 446 -36.54 -36.20 -1.03
C THR A 446 -36.38 -37.71 -1.04
N GLN A 447 -36.35 -38.32 0.14
CA GLN A 447 -36.43 -39.77 0.34
C GLN A 447 -37.86 -40.25 0.29
#